data_2863d199b9d6fb1da03efd9c5f79a10e
#
_entry.id   2863d199b9d6fb1da03efd9c5f79a10e
#
_cell.length_a   1.000
_cell.length_b   1.000
_cell.length_c   1.000
_cell.angle_alpha   90.00
_cell.angle_beta   90.00
_cell.angle_gamma   90.00
#
_symmetry.space_group_name_H-M   'P 1'
#
loop_
_entity.id
_entity.type
_entity.pdbx_description
1 polymer ?
#
loop_
_entity_poly.entity_id
_entity_poly.type
_entity_poly.pdbx_seq_one_letter_code
_entity_poly.pdbx_strand_id
1 'polypeptide(L)'
;VNNLSNKQNISDFLKYLTLLIIIFGIFIRLSQYVSNRALWGDEASLALNIVDRSYAELLQPLDRNQAAPPGFLWIEKLFTQLFGNNEYSLRLFPLISGIVSLIAFYKLGKWAVSAIALPIAIILFACLRYTLYYATELKQYSSDVMIALLLCLLLIPLQQQILNIRRILLIGILGAVAIWFSHPTIFVLAGLASGNLILTSNQQKKAILINRLPAYFLWLISFGSMYFLTIARVMQNNSLQNAWGDEYPNTIFDLLWLLDSFGRFFSRPLGFSTIFDGIAILAFVIGSVFFIKKKPNKFIILMSPVFATLAATYLHKYPFRGRLILFLAPFFILVIAEGIAFLLTSFNHSKHHKYFLIAGITLACLLIAPSLIRAGTFVFYPENKHEIRPVIEYIKTHQKPGDGIYIGDGGPADQFEYYAGKYGYSQSDYARGYLSELVDAEKFYEQGWQQFKNQSNQLKNKQRIWFVFPGLNKKKEPFVKLHLDRIGKKLDYFSQPGAFTYLYQMK
;
A
#
# COMPACT_ATOMS: atom_id res chain seq x y z
N VAL A 1 8.78 48.64 -6.43
CA VAL A 1 9.98 47.79 -6.68
C VAL A 1 10.17 46.81 -5.52
N ASN A 2 10.16 47.23 -4.25
CA ASN A 2 10.38 46.36 -3.07
C ASN A 2 9.35 45.21 -2.91
N ASN A 3 8.08 45.41 -3.31
CA ASN A 3 7.05 44.38 -3.21
C ASN A 3 7.19 43.25 -4.27
N LEU A 4 7.77 43.57 -5.43
CA LEU A 4 7.98 42.58 -6.49
C LEU A 4 9.20 41.70 -6.16
N SER A 5 10.30 42.29 -5.66
CA SER A 5 11.48 41.55 -5.25
C SER A 5 11.19 40.59 -4.09
N ASN A 6 10.40 41.03 -3.09
CA ASN A 6 9.99 40.16 -1.97
C ASN A 6 9.09 38.98 -2.42
N LYS A 7 8.18 39.18 -3.37
CA LYS A 7 7.36 38.08 -3.90
C LYS A 7 8.21 37.07 -4.69
N GLN A 8 9.20 37.52 -5.43
CA GLN A 8 10.09 36.65 -6.19
C GLN A 8 10.98 35.82 -5.24
N ASN A 9 11.54 36.47 -4.23
CA ASN A 9 12.36 35.79 -3.19
C ASN A 9 11.58 34.70 -2.46
N ILE A 10 10.30 34.96 -2.10
CA ILE A 10 9.44 33.95 -1.46
C ILE A 10 9.14 32.80 -2.42
N SER A 11 8.88 33.07 -3.69
CA SER A 11 8.63 32.03 -4.70
C SER A 11 9.84 31.13 -4.87
N ASP A 12 11.04 31.70 -4.96
CA ASP A 12 12.29 30.96 -5.12
C ASP A 12 12.60 30.15 -3.85
N PHE A 13 12.39 30.71 -2.66
CA PHE A 13 12.51 29.99 -1.41
C PHE A 13 11.61 28.75 -1.36
N LEU A 14 10.33 28.90 -1.66
CA LEU A 14 9.37 27.77 -1.66
C LEU A 14 9.76 26.70 -2.68
N LYS A 15 10.30 27.10 -3.83
CA LYS A 15 10.81 26.17 -4.86
C LYS A 15 11.99 25.36 -4.34
N TYR A 16 13.01 26.02 -3.77
CA TYR A 16 14.18 25.32 -3.21
C TYR A 16 13.80 24.44 -2.02
N LEU A 17 12.91 24.91 -1.12
CA LEU A 17 12.38 24.12 -0.02
C LEU A 17 11.69 22.86 -0.55
N THR A 18 10.85 22.99 -1.58
CA THR A 18 10.15 21.83 -2.16
C THR A 18 11.14 20.83 -2.76
N LEU A 19 12.20 21.30 -3.44
CA LEU A 19 13.24 20.44 -3.98
C LEU A 19 14.00 19.69 -2.88
N LEU A 20 14.37 20.38 -1.80
CA LEU A 20 15.01 19.74 -0.63
C LEU A 20 14.12 18.66 -0.01
N ILE A 21 12.81 18.91 0.10
CA ILE A 21 11.86 17.91 0.60
C ILE A 21 11.78 16.70 -0.34
N ILE A 22 11.82 16.89 -1.65
CA ILE A 22 11.84 15.79 -2.63
C ILE A 22 13.12 14.96 -2.44
N ILE A 23 14.27 15.59 -2.35
CA ILE A 23 15.56 14.92 -2.13
C ILE A 23 15.53 14.13 -0.82
N PHE A 24 15.01 14.72 0.26
CA PHE A 24 14.82 14.05 1.54
C PHE A 24 13.88 12.84 1.41
N GLY A 25 12.75 13.00 0.71
CA GLY A 25 11.80 11.90 0.47
C GLY A 25 12.40 10.73 -0.33
N ILE A 26 13.26 11.01 -1.31
CA ILE A 26 14.03 10.00 -2.05
C ILE A 26 15.03 9.33 -1.10
N PHE A 27 15.80 10.12 -0.33
CA PHE A 27 16.77 9.61 0.62
C PHE A 27 16.16 8.62 1.64
N ILE A 28 15.00 8.94 2.22
CA ILE A 28 14.35 8.04 3.19
C ILE A 28 13.94 6.73 2.50
N ARG A 29 13.42 6.77 1.28
CA ARG A 29 13.04 5.56 0.53
C ARG A 29 14.26 4.68 0.23
N LEU A 30 15.36 5.29 -0.19
CA LEU A 30 16.62 4.59 -0.38
C LEU A 30 17.15 3.98 0.93
N SER A 31 17.10 4.73 2.03
CA SER A 31 17.51 4.23 3.36
C SER A 31 16.68 3.00 3.78
N GLN A 32 15.36 3.03 3.57
CA GLN A 32 14.50 1.86 3.83
C GLN A 32 14.84 0.68 2.92
N TYR A 33 15.15 0.91 1.68
CA TYR A 33 15.53 -0.14 0.73
C TYR A 33 16.88 -0.78 1.11
N VAL A 34 17.88 0.03 1.41
CA VAL A 34 19.22 -0.43 1.80
C VAL A 34 19.22 -1.20 3.13
N SER A 35 18.25 -0.95 4.01
CA SER A 35 18.10 -1.70 5.27
C SER A 35 17.89 -3.20 5.09
N ASN A 36 17.56 -3.65 3.89
CA ASN A 36 17.44 -5.06 3.51
C ASN A 36 16.69 -5.93 4.53
N ARG A 37 15.57 -5.43 5.05
CA ARG A 37 14.75 -6.18 6.02
C ARG A 37 14.24 -7.49 5.41
N ALA A 38 14.03 -8.52 6.24
CA ALA A 38 13.44 -9.77 5.78
C ALA A 38 12.06 -9.55 5.14
N LEU A 39 11.69 -10.40 4.17
CA LEU A 39 10.32 -10.45 3.68
C LEU A 39 9.42 -10.95 4.80
N TRP A 40 8.36 -10.22 5.14
CA TRP A 40 7.37 -10.74 6.08
C TRP A 40 6.36 -11.66 5.35
N GLY A 41 5.52 -12.39 6.10
CA GLY A 41 4.67 -13.45 5.57
C GLY A 41 3.97 -13.13 4.25
N ASP A 42 3.29 -11.98 4.16
CA ASP A 42 2.54 -11.57 2.96
C ASP A 42 3.45 -11.22 1.75
N GLU A 43 4.70 -10.75 1.99
CA GLU A 43 5.69 -10.57 0.94
C GLU A 43 6.28 -11.93 0.51
N ALA A 44 6.57 -12.81 1.47
CA ALA A 44 7.12 -14.12 1.19
C ALA A 44 6.14 -15.00 0.40
N SER A 45 4.85 -14.96 0.75
CA SER A 45 3.79 -15.64 0.00
C SER A 45 3.73 -15.19 -1.47
N LEU A 46 3.94 -13.89 -1.72
CA LEU A 46 3.97 -13.38 -3.09
C LEU A 46 5.29 -13.71 -3.79
N ALA A 47 6.42 -13.62 -3.08
CA ALA A 47 7.75 -13.94 -3.60
C ALA A 47 7.84 -15.39 -4.10
N LEU A 48 7.30 -16.35 -3.35
CA LEU A 48 7.25 -17.75 -3.75
C LEU A 48 6.49 -17.92 -5.08
N ASN A 49 5.33 -17.26 -5.25
CA ASN A 49 4.64 -17.27 -6.53
C ASN A 49 5.50 -16.71 -7.68
N ILE A 50 6.20 -15.59 -7.45
CA ILE A 50 7.02 -14.94 -8.46
C ILE A 50 8.22 -15.81 -8.86
N VAL A 51 8.87 -16.43 -7.89
CA VAL A 51 10.09 -17.22 -8.10
C VAL A 51 9.75 -18.55 -8.78
N ASP A 52 8.75 -19.27 -8.27
CA ASP A 52 8.49 -20.65 -8.65
C ASP A 52 7.70 -20.77 -9.98
N ARG A 53 6.90 -19.76 -10.34
CA ARG A 53 6.01 -19.83 -11.53
C ARG A 53 6.64 -19.18 -12.75
N SER A 54 6.31 -19.70 -13.94
CA SER A 54 6.59 -19.06 -15.23
C SER A 54 5.74 -17.79 -15.44
N TYR A 55 6.09 -16.96 -16.43
CA TYR A 55 5.28 -15.79 -16.81
C TYR A 55 3.83 -16.12 -17.16
N ALA A 56 3.60 -17.26 -17.80
CA ALA A 56 2.25 -17.72 -18.16
C ALA A 56 1.47 -18.21 -16.93
N GLU A 57 2.12 -18.92 -16.00
CA GLU A 57 1.50 -19.38 -14.76
C GLU A 57 1.16 -18.24 -13.81
N LEU A 58 1.86 -17.10 -13.88
CA LEU A 58 1.51 -15.88 -13.14
C LEU A 58 0.20 -15.21 -13.61
N LEU A 59 -0.38 -15.65 -14.73
CA LEU A 59 -1.74 -15.27 -15.16
C LEU A 59 -2.83 -16.11 -14.47
N GLN A 60 -2.46 -17.22 -13.85
CA GLN A 60 -3.39 -18.07 -13.10
C GLN A 60 -3.59 -17.53 -11.67
N PRO A 61 -4.65 -17.96 -10.96
CA PRO A 61 -4.80 -17.63 -9.55
C PRO A 61 -3.53 -17.95 -8.77
N LEU A 62 -3.08 -16.99 -7.98
CA LEU A 62 -1.88 -17.16 -7.18
C LEU A 62 -2.16 -18.05 -5.97
N ASP A 63 -1.16 -18.81 -5.55
CA ASP A 63 -1.22 -19.59 -4.33
C ASP A 63 -1.21 -18.69 -3.09
N ARG A 64 -1.50 -19.27 -1.92
CA ARG A 64 -1.37 -18.62 -0.61
C ARG A 64 -2.25 -17.37 -0.46
N ASN A 65 -3.44 -17.39 -1.09
CA ASN A 65 -4.40 -16.27 -1.06
C ASN A 65 -3.80 -14.93 -1.49
N GLN A 66 -2.94 -14.95 -2.50
CA GLN A 66 -2.36 -13.74 -3.08
C GLN A 66 -3.14 -13.27 -4.30
N ALA A 67 -3.13 -11.96 -4.52
CA ALA A 67 -3.64 -11.33 -5.74
C ALA A 67 -2.79 -10.09 -6.08
N ALA A 68 -2.31 -10.03 -7.31
CA ALA A 68 -1.56 -8.89 -7.82
C ALA A 68 -1.72 -8.77 -9.34
N PRO A 69 -1.57 -7.55 -9.92
CA PRO A 69 -1.67 -7.36 -11.37
C PRO A 69 -0.57 -8.12 -12.11
N PRO A 70 -0.88 -8.77 -13.25
CA PRO A 70 0.11 -9.54 -14.01
C PRO A 70 1.36 -8.76 -14.41
N GLY A 71 1.21 -7.52 -14.86
CA GLY A 71 2.33 -6.67 -15.26
C GLY A 71 3.28 -6.35 -14.09
N PHE A 72 2.74 -6.17 -12.87
CA PHE A 72 3.53 -6.05 -11.66
C PHE A 72 4.34 -7.34 -11.43
N LEU A 73 3.68 -8.49 -11.45
CA LEU A 73 4.32 -9.80 -11.23
C LEU A 73 5.42 -10.08 -12.27
N TRP A 74 5.19 -9.72 -13.53
CA TRP A 74 6.15 -9.91 -14.61
C TRP A 74 7.40 -9.05 -14.43
N ILE A 75 7.27 -7.80 -13.99
CA ILE A 75 8.45 -6.96 -13.70
C ILE A 75 9.23 -7.52 -12.52
N GLU A 76 8.54 -7.92 -11.44
CA GLU A 76 9.20 -8.52 -10.28
C GLU A 76 9.95 -9.82 -10.67
N LYS A 77 9.32 -10.67 -11.48
CA LYS A 77 9.98 -11.87 -12.01
C LYS A 77 11.18 -11.53 -12.87
N LEU A 78 11.07 -10.55 -13.76
CA LEU A 78 12.20 -10.09 -14.57
C LEU A 78 13.37 -9.61 -13.69
N PHE A 79 13.07 -8.86 -12.64
CA PHE A 79 14.11 -8.36 -11.73
C PHE A 79 14.76 -9.49 -10.93
N THR A 80 14.00 -10.51 -10.51
CA THR A 80 14.60 -11.69 -9.87
C THR A 80 15.48 -12.50 -10.82
N GLN A 81 15.16 -12.55 -12.10
CA GLN A 81 15.99 -13.20 -13.12
C GLN A 81 17.26 -12.42 -13.45
N LEU A 82 17.19 -11.08 -13.48
CA LEU A 82 18.33 -10.22 -13.81
C LEU A 82 19.29 -10.02 -12.62
N PHE A 83 18.77 -9.89 -11.42
CA PHE A 83 19.52 -9.50 -10.22
C PHE A 83 19.57 -10.57 -9.13
N GLY A 84 19.00 -11.75 -9.41
CA GLY A 84 18.93 -12.87 -8.48
C GLY A 84 17.73 -12.81 -7.53
N ASN A 85 17.41 -13.96 -6.92
CA ASN A 85 16.33 -14.07 -5.95
C ASN A 85 16.77 -13.56 -4.58
N ASN A 86 16.57 -12.28 -4.34
CA ASN A 86 16.89 -11.61 -3.08
C ASN A 86 15.90 -10.47 -2.81
N GLU A 87 15.94 -9.92 -1.60
CA GLU A 87 15.02 -8.88 -1.15
C GLU A 87 15.19 -7.55 -1.90
N TYR A 88 16.41 -7.28 -2.39
CA TYR A 88 16.67 -6.07 -3.18
C TYR A 88 15.99 -6.15 -4.55
N SER A 89 16.15 -7.25 -5.28
CA SER A 89 15.50 -7.42 -6.58
C SER A 89 13.99 -7.39 -6.48
N LEU A 90 13.41 -8.05 -5.46
CA LEU A 90 11.98 -8.12 -5.19
C LEU A 90 11.34 -6.80 -4.72
N ARG A 91 12.14 -5.81 -4.29
CA ARG A 91 11.65 -4.49 -3.84
C ARG A 91 12.10 -3.35 -4.75
N LEU A 92 12.79 -3.68 -5.83
CA LEU A 92 13.33 -2.65 -6.73
C LEU A 92 12.23 -1.90 -7.47
N PHE A 93 11.23 -2.61 -7.99
CA PHE A 93 10.11 -1.96 -8.71
C PHE A 93 9.22 -1.12 -7.78
N PRO A 94 8.82 -1.56 -6.57
CA PRO A 94 8.19 -0.71 -5.57
C PRO A 94 8.99 0.55 -5.25
N LEU A 95 10.33 0.45 -5.12
CA LEU A 95 11.20 1.60 -4.86
C LEU A 95 11.17 2.60 -6.01
N ILE A 96 11.39 2.13 -7.24
CA ILE A 96 11.31 2.96 -8.45
C ILE A 96 9.94 3.64 -8.53
N SER A 97 8.88 2.88 -8.30
CA SER A 97 7.51 3.40 -8.28
C SER A 97 7.31 4.49 -7.24
N GLY A 98 7.85 4.31 -6.03
CA GLY A 98 7.76 5.30 -4.94
C GLY A 98 8.52 6.59 -5.24
N ILE A 99 9.69 6.50 -5.90
CA ILE A 99 10.47 7.67 -6.32
C ILE A 99 9.78 8.41 -7.47
N VAL A 100 9.33 7.68 -8.50
CA VAL A 100 8.59 8.26 -9.63
C VAL A 100 7.30 8.90 -9.16
N SER A 101 6.58 8.27 -8.19
CA SER A 101 5.38 8.85 -7.58
C SER A 101 5.64 10.20 -6.93
N LEU A 102 6.75 10.36 -6.23
CA LEU A 102 7.11 11.63 -5.57
C LEU A 102 7.31 12.75 -6.61
N ILE A 103 7.99 12.45 -7.71
CA ILE A 103 8.24 13.40 -8.82
C ILE A 103 6.92 13.71 -9.55
N ALA A 104 6.11 12.68 -9.84
CA ALA A 104 4.82 12.85 -10.50
C ALA A 104 3.83 13.65 -9.63
N PHE A 105 3.82 13.39 -8.32
CA PHE A 105 3.02 14.13 -7.36
C PHE A 105 3.42 15.61 -7.28
N TYR A 106 4.71 15.93 -7.31
CA TYR A 106 5.17 17.31 -7.43
C TYR A 106 4.62 18.00 -8.68
N LYS A 107 4.68 17.33 -9.85
CA LYS A 107 4.13 17.89 -11.11
C LYS A 107 2.61 18.10 -11.02
N LEU A 108 1.89 17.14 -10.47
CA LEU A 108 0.44 17.27 -10.28
C LEU A 108 0.11 18.38 -9.26
N GLY A 109 0.86 18.48 -8.17
CA GLY A 109 0.71 19.51 -7.15
C GLY A 109 0.92 20.92 -7.72
N LYS A 110 1.91 21.14 -8.58
CA LYS A 110 2.09 22.43 -9.28
C LYS A 110 0.88 22.85 -10.08
N TRP A 111 0.16 21.93 -10.66
CA TRP A 111 -1.10 22.23 -11.36
C TRP A 111 -2.26 22.45 -10.39
N ALA A 112 -2.35 21.65 -9.34
CA ALA A 112 -3.54 21.58 -8.49
C ALA A 112 -3.62 22.71 -7.45
N VAL A 113 -2.53 22.90 -6.68
CA VAL A 113 -2.53 23.69 -5.45
C VAL A 113 -1.77 25.01 -5.56
N SER A 114 -1.85 25.84 -4.51
CA SER A 114 -1.12 27.10 -4.41
C SER A 114 0.37 26.87 -4.12
N ALA A 115 1.21 27.88 -4.36
CA ALA A 115 2.65 27.81 -4.14
C ALA A 115 3.01 27.47 -2.67
N ILE A 116 2.23 27.95 -1.68
CA ILE A 116 2.42 27.67 -0.26
C ILE A 116 1.96 26.25 0.09
N ALA A 117 0.89 25.77 -0.53
CA ALA A 117 0.38 24.41 -0.30
C ALA A 117 1.34 23.34 -0.85
N LEU A 118 2.09 23.66 -1.90
CA LEU A 118 2.94 22.68 -2.59
C LEU A 118 3.98 22.03 -1.66
N PRO A 119 4.86 22.74 -0.94
CA PRO A 119 5.80 22.12 -0.01
C PRO A 119 5.10 21.35 1.11
N ILE A 120 3.93 21.81 1.59
CA ILE A 120 3.10 21.11 2.59
C ILE A 120 2.63 19.77 2.03
N ALA A 121 2.12 19.75 0.80
CA ALA A 121 1.69 18.52 0.14
C ALA A 121 2.86 17.54 -0.05
N ILE A 122 4.01 18.03 -0.53
CA ILE A 122 5.17 17.20 -0.81
C ILE A 122 5.74 16.58 0.47
N ILE A 123 5.84 17.34 1.58
CA ILE A 123 6.37 16.79 2.83
C ILE A 123 5.41 15.73 3.42
N LEU A 124 4.11 15.95 3.36
CA LEU A 124 3.12 14.94 3.77
C LEU A 124 3.24 13.68 2.91
N PHE A 125 3.27 13.80 1.57
CA PHE A 125 3.42 12.65 0.71
C PHE A 125 4.75 11.91 0.89
N ALA A 126 5.84 12.64 1.15
CA ALA A 126 7.16 12.06 1.38
C ALA A 126 7.26 11.29 2.69
N CYS A 127 6.59 11.77 3.77
CA CYS A 127 6.80 11.32 5.15
C CYS A 127 5.65 10.52 5.74
N LEU A 128 4.43 10.54 5.16
CA LEU A 128 3.33 9.73 5.65
C LEU A 128 3.67 8.24 5.58
N ARG A 129 3.28 7.50 6.64
CA ARG A 129 3.71 6.12 6.89
C ARG A 129 3.54 5.21 5.68
N TYR A 130 2.34 5.16 5.11
CA TYR A 130 2.04 4.15 4.10
C TYR A 130 2.58 4.51 2.71
N THR A 131 2.68 5.78 2.35
CA THR A 131 3.37 6.21 1.13
C THR A 131 4.87 5.92 1.17
N LEU A 132 5.48 5.94 2.37
CA LEU A 132 6.87 5.59 2.59
C LEU A 132 7.07 4.07 2.67
N TYR A 133 6.26 3.37 3.49
CA TYR A 133 6.39 1.94 3.75
C TYR A 133 6.21 1.11 2.47
N TYR A 134 5.14 1.37 1.70
CA TYR A 134 4.86 0.61 0.48
C TYR A 134 5.82 0.93 -0.69
N ALA A 135 6.63 1.97 -0.60
CA ALA A 135 7.70 2.23 -1.56
C ALA A 135 8.84 1.19 -1.50
N THR A 136 8.90 0.37 -0.46
CA THR A 136 9.92 -0.66 -0.26
C THR A 136 9.33 -1.98 0.25
N GLU A 137 8.10 -2.29 -0.12
CA GLU A 137 7.44 -3.57 0.16
C GLU A 137 7.09 -4.27 -1.15
N LEU A 138 7.31 -5.58 -1.22
CA LEU A 138 6.95 -6.39 -2.38
C LEU A 138 5.42 -6.51 -2.50
N LYS A 139 4.78 -5.41 -2.87
CA LYS A 139 3.35 -5.29 -3.14
C LYS A 139 3.10 -4.18 -4.17
N GLN A 140 2.03 -4.30 -4.92
CA GLN A 140 1.68 -3.39 -6.03
C GLN A 140 1.27 -1.97 -5.60
N TYR A 141 1.08 -1.68 -4.31
CA TYR A 141 0.46 -0.43 -3.86
C TYR A 141 1.24 0.83 -4.23
N SER A 142 2.58 0.75 -4.25
CA SER A 142 3.42 1.86 -4.70
C SER A 142 3.29 2.10 -6.21
N SER A 143 3.23 1.03 -7.01
CA SER A 143 3.01 1.12 -8.46
C SER A 143 1.59 1.59 -8.80
N ASP A 144 0.58 1.25 -8.00
CA ASP A 144 -0.78 1.77 -8.15
C ASP A 144 -0.80 3.30 -8.01
N VAL A 145 -0.09 3.86 -7.02
CA VAL A 145 0.07 5.31 -6.83
C VAL A 145 0.80 5.95 -8.02
N MET A 146 1.90 5.34 -8.46
CA MET A 146 2.67 5.83 -9.61
C MET A 146 1.81 5.91 -10.86
N ILE A 147 1.10 4.84 -11.18
CA ILE A 147 0.25 4.75 -12.38
C ILE A 147 -0.89 5.76 -12.29
N ALA A 148 -1.56 5.89 -11.15
CA ALA A 148 -2.61 6.89 -10.96
C ALA A 148 -2.11 8.31 -11.22
N LEU A 149 -0.94 8.67 -10.69
CA LEU A 149 -0.33 9.98 -10.89
C LEU A 149 0.11 10.21 -12.35
N LEU A 150 0.72 9.20 -12.99
CA LEU A 150 1.12 9.29 -14.40
C LEU A 150 -0.07 9.44 -15.33
N LEU A 151 -1.18 8.75 -15.08
CA LEU A 151 -2.42 8.91 -15.82
C LEU A 151 -3.04 10.29 -15.62
N CYS A 152 -2.99 10.85 -14.42
CA CYS A 152 -3.38 12.23 -14.18
C CYS A 152 -2.54 13.20 -15.02
N LEU A 153 -1.23 13.06 -15.03
CA LEU A 153 -0.33 13.91 -15.80
C LEU A 153 -0.52 13.76 -17.31
N LEU A 154 -0.89 12.57 -17.77
CA LEU A 154 -1.19 12.29 -19.17
C LEU A 154 -2.54 12.89 -19.61
N LEU A 155 -3.60 12.70 -18.82
CA LEU A 155 -4.97 12.99 -19.25
C LEU A 155 -5.45 14.39 -18.91
N ILE A 156 -4.98 14.99 -17.80
CA ILE A 156 -5.43 16.33 -17.37
C ILE A 156 -5.14 17.41 -18.44
N PRO A 157 -3.94 17.48 -19.06
CA PRO A 157 -3.66 18.48 -20.08
C PRO A 157 -4.51 18.35 -21.35
N LEU A 158 -5.10 17.18 -21.56
CA LEU A 158 -5.89 16.85 -22.74
C LEU A 158 -7.40 17.05 -22.55
N GLN A 159 -7.82 17.54 -21.38
CA GLN A 159 -9.23 17.75 -21.07
C GLN A 159 -9.88 18.78 -21.99
N GLN A 160 -11.17 18.61 -22.27
CA GLN A 160 -11.99 19.53 -23.07
C GLN A 160 -11.44 19.83 -24.48
N GLN A 161 -10.57 18.96 -25.02
CA GLN A 161 -9.98 19.11 -26.35
C GLN A 161 -10.46 18.00 -27.28
N ILE A 162 -10.67 18.33 -28.55
CA ILE A 162 -10.77 17.35 -29.63
C ILE A 162 -9.36 16.91 -29.99
N LEU A 163 -9.09 15.63 -29.84
CA LEU A 163 -7.76 15.04 -30.05
C LEU A 163 -7.65 14.50 -31.49
N ASN A 164 -6.44 14.58 -32.05
CA ASN A 164 -6.11 13.86 -33.27
C ASN A 164 -5.96 12.35 -32.99
N ILE A 165 -6.07 11.54 -34.02
CA ILE A 165 -6.06 10.06 -33.88
C ILE A 165 -4.80 9.54 -33.21
N ARG A 166 -3.64 10.12 -33.45
CA ARG A 166 -2.36 9.71 -32.83
C ARG A 166 -2.42 9.85 -31.31
N ARG A 167 -2.95 10.98 -30.80
CA ARG A 167 -3.12 11.19 -29.35
C ARG A 167 -4.17 10.26 -28.76
N ILE A 168 -5.27 10.00 -29.48
CA ILE A 168 -6.31 9.06 -29.04
C ILE A 168 -5.73 7.65 -28.91
N LEU A 169 -5.00 7.19 -29.91
CA LEU A 169 -4.34 5.88 -29.86
C LEU A 169 -3.28 5.83 -28.74
N LEU A 170 -2.48 6.87 -28.56
CA LEU A 170 -1.48 6.93 -27.49
C LEU A 170 -2.12 6.78 -26.11
N ILE A 171 -3.15 7.58 -25.78
CA ILE A 171 -3.83 7.49 -24.49
C ILE A 171 -4.59 6.15 -24.36
N GLY A 172 -5.13 5.63 -25.45
CA GLY A 172 -5.78 4.33 -25.50
C GLY A 172 -4.82 3.21 -25.15
N ILE A 173 -3.66 3.14 -25.80
CA ILE A 173 -2.62 2.13 -25.57
C ILE A 173 -2.01 2.28 -24.17
N LEU A 174 -1.63 3.48 -23.76
CA LEU A 174 -1.03 3.69 -22.44
C LEU A 174 -2.01 3.34 -21.31
N GLY A 175 -3.29 3.71 -21.44
CA GLY A 175 -4.31 3.30 -20.47
C GLY A 175 -4.56 1.78 -20.48
N ALA A 176 -4.60 1.16 -21.65
CA ALA A 176 -4.74 -0.28 -21.78
C ALA A 176 -3.58 -1.06 -21.14
N VAL A 177 -2.35 -0.62 -21.35
CA VAL A 177 -1.15 -1.18 -20.70
C VAL A 177 -1.20 -0.95 -19.18
N ALA A 178 -1.53 0.26 -18.73
CA ALA A 178 -1.59 0.60 -17.32
C ALA A 178 -2.56 -0.30 -16.52
N ILE A 179 -3.65 -0.76 -17.14
CA ILE A 179 -4.62 -1.69 -16.53
C ILE A 179 -3.95 -3.01 -16.12
N TRP A 180 -2.99 -3.52 -16.89
CA TRP A 180 -2.27 -4.76 -16.56
C TRP A 180 -1.27 -4.61 -15.42
N PHE A 181 -0.86 -3.37 -15.12
CA PHE A 181 0.10 -3.07 -14.05
C PHE A 181 -0.55 -2.63 -12.73
N SER A 182 -1.86 -2.29 -12.76
CA SER A 182 -2.55 -1.75 -11.59
C SER A 182 -4.05 -2.01 -11.69
N HIS A 183 -4.59 -2.82 -10.79
CA HIS A 183 -6.03 -3.13 -10.76
C HIS A 183 -6.90 -1.86 -10.62
N PRO A 184 -6.59 -0.88 -9.73
CA PRO A 184 -7.40 0.33 -9.59
C PRO A 184 -7.29 1.33 -10.76
N THR A 185 -6.43 1.08 -11.75
CA THR A 185 -6.29 1.93 -12.94
C THR A 185 -7.62 2.22 -13.62
N ILE A 186 -8.53 1.24 -13.68
CA ILE A 186 -9.84 1.42 -14.32
C ILE A 186 -10.66 2.52 -13.64
N PHE A 187 -10.57 2.66 -12.31
CA PHE A 187 -11.28 3.71 -11.57
C PHE A 187 -10.66 5.08 -11.80
N VAL A 188 -9.34 5.16 -11.96
CA VAL A 188 -8.65 6.40 -12.31
C VAL A 188 -9.03 6.84 -13.72
N LEU A 189 -9.00 5.93 -14.69
CA LEU A 189 -9.38 6.20 -16.08
C LEU A 189 -10.87 6.62 -16.18
N ALA A 190 -11.77 5.85 -15.55
CA ALA A 190 -13.20 6.15 -15.54
C ALA A 190 -13.50 7.48 -14.82
N GLY A 191 -12.84 7.72 -13.68
CA GLY A 191 -12.96 8.97 -12.94
C GLY A 191 -12.52 10.17 -13.76
N LEU A 192 -11.31 10.14 -14.35
CA LEU A 192 -10.81 11.24 -15.18
C LEU A 192 -11.64 11.46 -16.44
N ALA A 193 -12.15 10.38 -17.07
CA ALA A 193 -13.04 10.47 -18.22
C ALA A 193 -14.38 11.13 -17.85
N SER A 194 -15.02 10.66 -16.77
CA SER A 194 -16.29 11.24 -16.28
C SER A 194 -16.13 12.68 -15.80
N GLY A 195 -15.07 12.98 -15.05
CA GLY A 195 -14.75 14.35 -14.63
C GLY A 195 -14.55 15.30 -15.81
N ASN A 196 -13.85 14.84 -16.86
CA ASN A 196 -13.71 15.61 -18.09
C ASN A 196 -15.07 15.89 -18.76
N LEU A 197 -15.95 14.88 -18.84
CA LEU A 197 -17.29 15.05 -19.43
C LEU A 197 -18.19 15.99 -18.59
N ILE A 198 -18.07 15.94 -17.25
CA ILE A 198 -18.81 16.84 -16.35
C ILE A 198 -18.41 18.31 -16.63
N LEU A 199 -17.12 18.55 -16.80
CA LEU A 199 -16.58 19.90 -17.02
C LEU A 199 -16.75 20.42 -18.45
N THR A 200 -17.05 19.54 -19.39
CA THR A 200 -17.25 19.91 -20.79
C THR A 200 -18.63 20.55 -20.99
N SER A 201 -18.70 21.63 -21.78
CA SER A 201 -19.97 22.27 -22.13
C SER A 201 -20.92 21.28 -22.83
N ASN A 202 -22.23 21.45 -22.63
CA ASN A 202 -23.23 20.53 -23.21
C ASN A 202 -23.14 20.46 -24.76
N GLN A 203 -22.74 21.54 -25.40
CA GLN A 203 -22.58 21.61 -26.86
C GLN A 203 -21.41 20.71 -27.35
N GLN A 204 -20.35 20.58 -26.57
CA GLN A 204 -19.13 19.84 -26.93
C GLN A 204 -19.10 18.42 -26.38
N LYS A 205 -19.93 18.06 -25.39
CA LYS A 205 -19.93 16.74 -24.74
C LYS A 205 -19.99 15.60 -25.74
N LYS A 206 -20.94 15.64 -26.68
CA LYS A 206 -21.11 14.59 -27.68
C LYS A 206 -19.89 14.47 -28.59
N ALA A 207 -19.33 15.59 -29.04
CA ALA A 207 -18.14 15.59 -29.89
C ALA A 207 -16.91 15.01 -29.18
N ILE A 208 -16.66 15.41 -27.93
CA ILE A 208 -15.56 14.89 -27.12
C ILE A 208 -15.75 13.41 -26.79
N LEU A 209 -16.97 12.98 -26.44
CA LEU A 209 -17.27 11.59 -26.17
C LEU A 209 -16.98 10.73 -27.40
N ILE A 210 -17.53 11.10 -28.57
CA ILE A 210 -17.30 10.36 -29.82
C ILE A 210 -15.82 10.36 -30.18
N ASN A 211 -15.13 11.49 -30.07
CA ASN A 211 -13.71 11.60 -30.36
C ASN A 211 -12.86 10.62 -29.54
N ARG A 212 -13.23 10.33 -28.29
CA ARG A 212 -12.47 9.46 -27.37
C ARG A 212 -12.93 8.00 -27.33
N LEU A 213 -14.02 7.66 -28.01
CA LEU A 213 -14.54 6.29 -28.06
C LEU A 213 -13.46 5.23 -28.39
N PRO A 214 -12.54 5.44 -29.36
CA PRO A 214 -11.51 4.45 -29.63
C PRO A 214 -10.59 4.17 -28.43
N ALA A 215 -10.21 5.20 -27.66
CA ALA A 215 -9.42 5.03 -26.46
C ALA A 215 -10.19 4.29 -25.36
N TYR A 216 -11.46 4.65 -25.15
CA TYR A 216 -12.33 4.00 -24.17
C TYR A 216 -12.57 2.53 -24.52
N PHE A 217 -12.73 2.22 -25.81
CA PHE A 217 -12.87 0.85 -26.28
C PHE A 217 -11.62 0.01 -26.02
N LEU A 218 -10.42 0.56 -26.26
CA LEU A 218 -9.17 -0.11 -25.92
C LEU A 218 -9.06 -0.38 -24.41
N TRP A 219 -9.45 0.58 -23.54
CA TRP A 219 -9.45 0.36 -22.09
C TRP A 219 -10.44 -0.72 -21.67
N LEU A 220 -11.65 -0.74 -22.26
CA LEU A 220 -12.65 -1.76 -21.95
C LEU A 220 -12.23 -3.16 -22.40
N ILE A 221 -11.64 -3.29 -23.60
CA ILE A 221 -11.09 -4.57 -24.06
C ILE A 221 -9.97 -5.04 -23.14
N SER A 222 -9.03 -4.16 -22.82
CA SER A 222 -7.91 -4.47 -21.93
C SER A 222 -8.40 -4.89 -20.53
N PHE A 223 -9.34 -4.14 -19.96
CA PHE A 223 -9.92 -4.47 -18.65
C PHE A 223 -10.71 -5.78 -18.72
N GLY A 224 -11.54 -5.99 -19.75
CA GLY A 224 -12.27 -7.23 -19.96
C GLY A 224 -11.34 -8.44 -20.08
N SER A 225 -10.27 -8.33 -20.85
CA SER A 225 -9.26 -9.38 -20.98
C SER A 225 -8.61 -9.70 -19.64
N MET A 226 -8.15 -8.68 -18.88
CA MET A 226 -7.56 -8.88 -17.57
C MET A 226 -8.60 -9.44 -16.57
N TYR A 227 -9.83 -8.95 -16.59
CA TYR A 227 -10.90 -9.44 -15.73
C TYR A 227 -11.14 -10.94 -15.91
N PHE A 228 -11.34 -11.41 -17.13
CA PHE A 228 -11.61 -12.83 -17.41
C PHE A 228 -10.39 -13.72 -17.18
N LEU A 229 -9.19 -13.24 -17.47
CA LEU A 229 -7.97 -14.03 -17.31
C LEU A 229 -7.54 -14.15 -15.83
N THR A 230 -7.75 -13.10 -15.01
CA THR A 230 -7.21 -13.06 -13.65
C THR A 230 -8.27 -12.80 -12.59
N ILE A 231 -8.98 -11.67 -12.65
CA ILE A 231 -9.85 -11.20 -11.54
C ILE A 231 -11.03 -12.14 -11.30
N ALA A 232 -11.70 -12.59 -12.36
CA ALA A 232 -12.86 -13.48 -12.25
C ALA A 232 -12.53 -14.78 -11.52
N ARG A 233 -11.31 -15.29 -11.69
CA ARG A 233 -10.82 -16.49 -11.00
C ARG A 233 -10.47 -16.21 -9.54
N VAL A 234 -9.86 -15.07 -9.26
CA VAL A 234 -9.56 -14.61 -7.88
C VAL A 234 -10.85 -14.40 -7.09
N MET A 235 -11.92 -13.90 -7.73
CA MET A 235 -13.24 -13.73 -7.11
C MET A 235 -13.93 -15.05 -6.74
N GLN A 236 -13.45 -16.20 -7.20
CA GLN A 236 -13.93 -17.52 -6.77
C GLN A 236 -13.24 -18.01 -5.49
N ASN A 237 -12.21 -17.32 -5.01
CA ASN A 237 -11.51 -17.68 -3.79
C ASN A 237 -12.28 -17.16 -2.56
N ASN A 238 -13.01 -18.06 -1.90
CA ASN A 238 -13.82 -17.75 -0.72
C ASN A 238 -13.01 -17.15 0.43
N SER A 239 -11.76 -17.55 0.62
CA SER A 239 -10.89 -17.01 1.67
C SER A 239 -10.57 -15.54 1.46
N LEU A 240 -10.28 -15.14 0.20
CA LEU A 240 -10.07 -13.73 -0.15
C LEU A 240 -11.36 -12.92 -0.06
N GLN A 241 -12.50 -13.48 -0.45
CA GLN A 241 -13.79 -12.81 -0.35
C GLN A 241 -14.21 -12.58 1.11
N ASN A 242 -14.07 -13.61 1.95
CA ASN A 242 -14.40 -13.50 3.37
C ASN A 242 -13.49 -12.49 4.09
N ALA A 243 -12.22 -12.40 3.71
CA ALA A 243 -11.30 -11.42 4.29
C ALA A 243 -11.71 -9.95 4.03
N TRP A 244 -12.55 -9.69 3.02
CA TRP A 244 -13.01 -8.35 2.64
C TRP A 244 -14.54 -8.19 2.69
N GLY A 245 -15.28 -9.24 3.09
CA GLY A 245 -16.76 -9.25 3.09
C GLY A 245 -17.37 -8.11 3.90
N ASP A 246 -16.85 -7.87 5.10
CA ASP A 246 -17.32 -6.84 6.03
C ASP A 246 -16.92 -5.40 5.63
N GLU A 247 -16.17 -5.24 4.53
CA GLU A 247 -15.64 -3.95 4.10
C GLU A 247 -16.50 -3.25 3.03
N TYR A 248 -17.68 -3.80 2.73
CA TYR A 248 -18.63 -3.23 1.78
C TYR A 248 -19.86 -2.62 2.50
N PRO A 249 -20.52 -1.62 1.89
CA PRO A 249 -21.77 -1.10 2.43
C PRO A 249 -22.89 -2.15 2.34
N ASN A 250 -23.73 -2.23 3.36
CA ASN A 250 -24.87 -3.15 3.36
C ASN A 250 -25.99 -2.71 2.40
N THR A 251 -26.14 -1.40 2.21
CA THR A 251 -27.13 -0.79 1.31
C THR A 251 -26.57 0.45 0.65
N ILE A 252 -27.21 0.94 -0.42
CA ILE A 252 -26.84 2.19 -1.08
C ILE A 252 -27.03 3.44 -0.18
N PHE A 253 -27.76 3.33 0.93
CA PHE A 253 -27.99 4.39 1.91
C PHE A 253 -27.20 4.18 3.20
N ASP A 254 -26.20 3.29 3.22
CA ASP A 254 -25.38 3.02 4.41
C ASP A 254 -24.43 4.20 4.70
N LEU A 255 -25.01 5.26 5.25
CA LEU A 255 -24.26 6.48 5.59
C LEU A 255 -23.24 6.22 6.70
N LEU A 256 -23.53 5.32 7.65
CA LEU A 256 -22.60 5.01 8.73
C LEU A 256 -21.34 4.33 8.19
N TRP A 257 -21.50 3.39 7.27
CA TRP A 257 -20.36 2.79 6.56
C TRP A 257 -19.54 3.83 5.79
N LEU A 258 -20.21 4.77 5.09
CA LEU A 258 -19.54 5.81 4.34
C LEU A 258 -18.73 6.75 5.25
N LEU A 259 -19.30 7.19 6.37
CA LEU A 259 -18.63 8.03 7.35
C LEU A 259 -17.45 7.30 8.03
N ASP A 260 -17.63 6.02 8.40
CA ASP A 260 -16.56 5.18 8.94
C ASP A 260 -15.42 5.00 7.93
N SER A 261 -15.75 4.66 6.68
CA SER A 261 -14.77 4.47 5.60
C SER A 261 -14.03 5.75 5.29
N PHE A 262 -14.72 6.90 5.27
CA PHE A 262 -14.11 8.21 5.11
C PHE A 262 -13.16 8.52 6.28
N GLY A 263 -13.59 8.34 7.53
CA GLY A 263 -12.76 8.56 8.71
C GLY A 263 -11.51 7.66 8.72
N ARG A 264 -11.70 6.37 8.46
CA ARG A 264 -10.59 5.39 8.40
C ARG A 264 -9.59 5.64 7.27
N PHE A 265 -9.99 6.34 6.21
CA PHE A 265 -9.07 6.73 5.12
C PHE A 265 -7.88 7.55 5.64
N PHE A 266 -8.09 8.40 6.64
CA PHE A 266 -7.04 9.24 7.21
C PHE A 266 -6.05 8.45 8.08
N SER A 267 -6.51 7.41 8.77
CA SER A 267 -5.62 6.48 9.48
C SER A 267 -4.96 5.47 8.53
N ARG A 268 -5.74 4.88 7.60
CA ARG A 268 -5.27 3.95 6.57
C ARG A 268 -6.06 4.17 5.28
N PRO A 269 -5.47 4.70 4.20
CA PRO A 269 -4.04 4.61 3.82
C PRO A 269 -3.17 5.85 4.09
N LEU A 270 -3.67 6.96 4.64
CA LEU A 270 -2.81 8.14 4.81
C LEU A 270 -1.75 7.93 5.90
N GLY A 271 -2.12 7.35 7.03
CA GLY A 271 -1.16 7.03 8.10
C GLY A 271 -1.08 8.08 9.21
N PHE A 272 -2.07 8.93 9.32
CA PHE A 272 -2.25 9.73 10.54
C PHE A 272 -2.66 8.79 11.70
N SER A 273 -2.55 9.21 12.94
CA SER A 273 -2.87 8.39 14.10
C SER A 273 -3.86 9.08 15.03
N THR A 274 -4.90 8.37 15.41
CA THR A 274 -5.91 8.76 16.42
C THR A 274 -6.36 10.24 16.39
N ILE A 275 -5.78 11.11 17.23
CA ILE A 275 -6.14 12.54 17.30
C ILE A 275 -5.82 13.29 15.99
N PHE A 276 -4.72 12.91 15.31
CA PHE A 276 -4.30 13.55 14.08
C PHE A 276 -5.19 13.23 12.89
N ASP A 277 -5.97 12.12 12.92
CA ASP A 277 -6.98 11.83 11.92
C ASP A 277 -8.05 12.92 11.87
N GLY A 278 -8.60 13.30 13.03
CA GLY A 278 -9.61 14.36 13.11
C GLY A 278 -9.07 15.72 12.63
N ILE A 279 -7.80 16.02 12.95
CA ILE A 279 -7.14 17.24 12.49
C ILE A 279 -6.96 17.24 10.97
N ALA A 280 -6.59 16.09 10.39
CA ALA A 280 -6.44 15.93 8.94
C ALA A 280 -7.80 16.02 8.23
N ILE A 281 -8.87 15.46 8.82
CA ILE A 281 -10.25 15.61 8.33
C ILE A 281 -10.65 17.08 8.32
N LEU A 282 -10.39 17.82 9.37
CA LEU A 282 -10.68 19.26 9.43
C LEU A 282 -9.95 20.01 8.31
N ALA A 283 -8.65 19.76 8.13
CA ALA A 283 -7.86 20.38 7.06
C ALA A 283 -8.40 20.01 5.67
N PHE A 284 -8.83 18.75 5.47
CA PHE A 284 -9.46 18.29 4.23
C PHE A 284 -10.79 19.01 3.97
N VAL A 285 -11.64 19.16 4.97
CA VAL A 285 -12.93 19.88 4.84
C VAL A 285 -12.68 21.35 4.47
N ILE A 286 -11.77 22.03 5.13
CA ILE A 286 -11.39 23.42 4.82
C ILE A 286 -10.88 23.51 3.38
N GLY A 287 -10.00 22.61 2.98
CA GLY A 287 -9.46 22.55 1.61
C GLY A 287 -10.54 22.26 0.58
N SER A 288 -11.46 21.35 0.86
CA SER A 288 -12.60 21.05 -0.03
C SER A 288 -13.49 22.26 -0.23
N VAL A 289 -13.85 22.99 0.83
CA VAL A 289 -14.63 24.24 0.74
C VAL A 289 -13.89 25.29 -0.09
N PHE A 290 -12.57 25.42 0.12
CA PHE A 290 -11.76 26.33 -0.70
C PHE A 290 -11.77 25.94 -2.20
N PHE A 291 -11.51 24.65 -2.49
CA PHE A 291 -11.50 24.16 -3.87
C PHE A 291 -12.85 24.37 -4.56
N ILE A 292 -13.96 24.00 -3.90
CA ILE A 292 -15.31 24.16 -4.45
C ILE A 292 -15.59 25.64 -4.79
N LYS A 293 -15.18 26.58 -3.91
CA LYS A 293 -15.43 28.02 -4.11
C LYS A 293 -14.48 28.69 -5.10
N LYS A 294 -13.20 28.25 -5.16
CA LYS A 294 -12.15 28.97 -5.90
C LYS A 294 -11.58 28.21 -7.09
N LYS A 295 -11.62 26.88 -7.07
CA LYS A 295 -11.02 26.00 -8.10
C LYS A 295 -11.92 24.79 -8.39
N PRO A 296 -13.25 24.95 -8.65
CA PRO A 296 -14.19 23.82 -8.72
C PRO A 296 -13.78 22.77 -9.78
N ASN A 297 -13.28 23.20 -10.93
CA ASN A 297 -12.86 22.28 -12.00
C ASN A 297 -11.71 21.37 -11.55
N LYS A 298 -10.74 21.91 -10.81
CA LYS A 298 -9.64 21.10 -10.28
C LYS A 298 -10.13 20.11 -9.22
N PHE A 299 -11.08 20.54 -8.37
CA PHE A 299 -11.66 19.68 -7.35
C PHE A 299 -12.40 18.48 -7.97
N ILE A 300 -13.24 18.75 -8.99
CA ILE A 300 -13.96 17.69 -9.71
C ILE A 300 -12.98 16.68 -10.29
N ILE A 301 -11.90 17.12 -10.93
CA ILE A 301 -10.90 16.23 -11.52
C ILE A 301 -10.16 15.43 -10.45
N LEU A 302 -9.72 16.07 -9.34
CA LEU A 302 -9.01 15.38 -8.27
C LEU A 302 -9.89 14.35 -7.55
N MET A 303 -11.18 14.65 -7.38
CA MET A 303 -12.10 13.76 -6.66
C MET A 303 -12.77 12.72 -7.56
N SER A 304 -12.72 12.86 -8.88
CA SER A 304 -13.39 11.94 -9.79
C SER A 304 -12.89 10.48 -9.68
N PRO A 305 -11.59 10.16 -9.46
CA PRO A 305 -11.17 8.78 -9.18
C PRO A 305 -11.71 8.25 -7.85
N VAL A 306 -11.88 9.12 -6.84
CA VAL A 306 -12.47 8.74 -5.54
C VAL A 306 -13.92 8.31 -5.72
N PHE A 307 -14.71 9.12 -6.44
CA PHE A 307 -16.11 8.78 -6.71
C PHE A 307 -16.26 7.54 -7.58
N ALA A 308 -15.38 7.34 -8.58
CA ALA A 308 -15.38 6.11 -9.38
C ALA A 308 -15.08 4.87 -8.54
N THR A 309 -14.13 4.98 -7.59
CA THR A 309 -13.80 3.88 -6.67
C THR A 309 -14.95 3.60 -5.70
N LEU A 310 -15.57 4.64 -5.13
CA LEU A 310 -16.74 4.48 -4.26
C LEU A 310 -17.90 3.83 -5.02
N ALA A 311 -18.17 4.22 -6.26
CA ALA A 311 -19.21 3.58 -7.07
C ALA A 311 -18.94 2.07 -7.25
N ALA A 312 -17.68 1.68 -7.51
CA ALA A 312 -17.31 0.27 -7.59
C ALA A 312 -17.49 -0.45 -6.24
N THR A 313 -17.26 0.24 -5.13
CA THR A 313 -17.46 -0.34 -3.79
C THR A 313 -18.94 -0.58 -3.50
N TYR A 314 -19.80 0.38 -3.81
CA TYR A 314 -21.25 0.20 -3.67
C TYR A 314 -21.81 -0.92 -4.58
N LEU A 315 -21.10 -1.22 -5.67
CA LEU A 315 -21.39 -2.36 -6.53
C LEU A 315 -20.73 -3.67 -6.05
N HIS A 316 -20.08 -3.70 -4.89
CA HIS A 316 -19.35 -4.84 -4.31
C HIS A 316 -18.26 -5.40 -5.25
N LYS A 317 -17.59 -4.51 -6.03
CA LYS A 317 -16.54 -4.90 -6.96
C LYS A 317 -15.13 -4.57 -6.50
N TYR A 318 -14.98 -3.63 -5.55
CA TYR A 318 -13.68 -3.23 -5.02
C TYR A 318 -13.83 -2.66 -3.61
N PRO A 319 -13.12 -3.20 -2.59
CA PRO A 319 -13.25 -2.71 -1.21
C PRO A 319 -12.61 -1.34 -1.04
N PHE A 320 -13.33 -0.39 -0.43
CA PHE A 320 -12.81 0.95 -0.14
C PHE A 320 -12.06 0.95 1.19
N ARG A 321 -10.91 0.23 1.25
CA ARG A 321 -10.25 -0.01 2.52
C ARG A 321 -8.73 -0.07 2.44
N GLY A 322 -8.08 0.56 3.45
CA GLY A 322 -6.67 0.38 3.78
C GLY A 322 -5.73 0.53 2.60
N ARG A 323 -4.85 -0.43 2.43
CA ARG A 323 -3.80 -0.43 1.38
C ARG A 323 -4.35 -0.46 -0.05
N LEU A 324 -5.54 -1.01 -0.26
CA LEU A 324 -6.14 -1.13 -1.59
C LEU A 324 -6.46 0.24 -2.21
N ILE A 325 -6.74 1.25 -1.40
CA ILE A 325 -7.06 2.60 -1.85
C ILE A 325 -5.91 3.61 -1.66
N LEU A 326 -4.67 3.11 -1.49
CA LEU A 326 -3.49 3.97 -1.35
C LEU A 326 -3.29 4.90 -2.57
N PHE A 327 -3.67 4.45 -3.77
CA PHE A 327 -3.58 5.25 -5.00
C PHE A 327 -4.42 6.54 -4.97
N LEU A 328 -5.40 6.65 -4.04
CA LEU A 328 -6.19 7.85 -3.81
C LEU A 328 -5.52 8.85 -2.84
N ALA A 329 -4.53 8.41 -2.06
CA ALA A 329 -3.87 9.24 -1.07
C ALA A 329 -3.33 10.58 -1.63
N PRO A 330 -2.72 10.63 -2.83
CA PRO A 330 -2.25 11.88 -3.42
C PRO A 330 -3.32 12.95 -3.51
N PHE A 331 -4.53 12.60 -3.90
CA PHE A 331 -5.63 13.55 -4.11
C PHE A 331 -6.08 14.16 -2.78
N PHE A 332 -6.20 13.35 -1.73
CA PHE A 332 -6.54 13.83 -0.38
C PHE A 332 -5.45 14.74 0.19
N ILE A 333 -4.17 14.37 0.02
CA ILE A 333 -3.04 15.16 0.51
C ILE A 333 -3.03 16.56 -0.14
N LEU A 334 -3.33 16.67 -1.44
CA LEU A 334 -3.42 17.96 -2.12
C LEU A 334 -4.52 18.84 -1.53
N VAL A 335 -5.68 18.26 -1.21
CA VAL A 335 -6.80 18.99 -0.61
C VAL A 335 -6.46 19.44 0.82
N ILE A 336 -5.87 18.54 1.64
CA ILE A 336 -5.39 18.85 2.99
C ILE A 336 -4.40 20.02 2.97
N ALA A 337 -3.40 19.95 2.09
CA ALA A 337 -2.37 20.98 1.99
C ALA A 337 -2.92 22.34 1.56
N GLU A 338 -3.88 22.36 0.62
CA GLU A 338 -4.53 23.62 0.23
C GLU A 338 -5.39 24.19 1.35
N GLY A 339 -6.05 23.34 2.16
CA GLY A 339 -6.79 23.77 3.35
C GLY A 339 -5.90 24.46 4.38
N ILE A 340 -4.73 23.92 4.64
CA ILE A 340 -3.72 24.55 5.51
C ILE A 340 -3.24 25.88 4.92
N ALA A 341 -2.88 25.88 3.64
CA ALA A 341 -2.39 27.08 2.94
C ALA A 341 -3.45 28.18 2.88
N PHE A 342 -4.72 27.83 2.74
CA PHE A 342 -5.83 28.78 2.82
C PHE A 342 -5.86 29.52 4.16
N LEU A 343 -5.73 28.83 5.28
CA LEU A 343 -5.68 29.46 6.61
C LEU A 343 -4.46 30.38 6.75
N LEU A 344 -3.32 29.97 6.19
CA LEU A 344 -2.08 30.77 6.25
C LEU A 344 -2.16 32.08 5.44
N THR A 345 -2.99 32.15 4.40
CA THR A 345 -2.93 33.25 3.41
C THR A 345 -4.16 34.10 3.26
N SER A 346 -5.37 33.55 3.47
CA SER A 346 -6.61 34.17 2.97
C SER A 346 -7.15 35.31 3.80
N PHE A 347 -6.60 35.57 4.97
CA PHE A 347 -7.14 36.55 5.90
C PHE A 347 -6.18 37.74 6.18
N ASN A 348 -5.19 37.98 5.28
CA ASN A 348 -4.17 39.03 5.46
C ASN A 348 -4.72 40.46 5.70
N HIS A 349 -5.99 40.72 5.33
CA HIS A 349 -6.65 42.01 5.53
C HIS A 349 -7.79 41.95 6.55
N SER A 350 -8.00 40.84 7.25
CA SER A 350 -9.05 40.68 8.27
C SER A 350 -8.54 41.06 9.67
N LYS A 351 -9.44 41.63 10.49
CA LYS A 351 -9.18 41.85 11.94
C LYS A 351 -8.80 40.55 12.68
N HIS A 352 -9.21 39.39 12.14
CA HIS A 352 -8.96 38.04 12.66
C HIS A 352 -7.74 37.37 12.07
N HIS A 353 -6.94 38.03 11.22
CA HIS A 353 -5.77 37.49 10.54
C HIS A 353 -4.87 36.65 11.45
N LYS A 354 -4.52 37.16 12.62
CA LYS A 354 -3.64 36.50 13.59
C LYS A 354 -4.19 35.13 14.01
N TYR A 355 -5.49 35.00 14.24
CA TYR A 355 -6.10 33.74 14.67
C TYR A 355 -6.06 32.69 13.56
N PHE A 356 -6.36 33.08 12.32
CA PHE A 356 -6.30 32.17 11.16
C PHE A 356 -4.86 31.74 10.86
N LEU A 357 -3.90 32.66 10.96
CA LEU A 357 -2.49 32.36 10.80
C LEU A 357 -2.01 31.35 11.86
N ILE A 358 -2.33 31.61 13.14
CA ILE A 358 -2.00 30.68 14.24
C ILE A 358 -2.64 29.31 13.98
N ALA A 359 -3.93 29.26 13.61
CA ALA A 359 -4.62 28.03 13.32
C ALA A 359 -3.95 27.26 12.16
N GLY A 360 -3.58 27.96 11.08
CA GLY A 360 -2.88 27.37 9.94
C GLY A 360 -1.51 26.82 10.30
N ILE A 361 -0.71 27.55 11.08
CA ILE A 361 0.59 27.09 11.58
C ILE A 361 0.40 25.89 12.50
N THR A 362 -0.54 25.93 13.43
CA THR A 362 -0.83 24.83 14.35
C THR A 362 -1.24 23.57 13.58
N LEU A 363 -2.16 23.70 12.61
CA LEU A 363 -2.55 22.57 11.74
C LEU A 363 -1.35 21.99 11.00
N ALA A 364 -0.53 22.84 10.39
CA ALA A 364 0.67 22.41 9.67
C ALA A 364 1.62 21.66 10.61
N CYS A 365 1.92 22.20 11.78
CA CYS A 365 2.82 21.57 12.76
C CYS A 365 2.27 20.22 13.25
N LEU A 366 0.98 20.15 13.60
CA LEU A 366 0.37 18.92 14.10
C LEU A 366 0.32 17.80 13.06
N LEU A 367 0.21 18.09 11.77
CA LEU A 367 0.18 17.08 10.72
C LEU A 367 1.58 16.73 10.19
N ILE A 368 2.47 17.70 10.09
CA ILE A 368 3.81 17.50 9.50
C ILE A 368 4.78 16.93 10.55
N ALA A 369 4.84 17.48 11.77
CA ALA A 369 5.87 17.11 12.72
C ALA A 369 5.84 15.62 13.13
N PRO A 370 4.67 15.00 13.45
CA PRO A 370 4.63 13.58 13.77
C PRO A 370 5.04 12.70 12.57
N SER A 371 4.63 13.09 11.36
CA SER A 371 4.98 12.37 10.14
C SER A 371 6.48 12.48 9.84
N LEU A 372 7.06 13.64 10.01
CA LEU A 372 8.49 13.90 9.81
C LEU A 372 9.36 13.19 10.86
N ILE A 373 8.96 13.21 12.13
CA ILE A 373 9.66 12.49 13.22
C ILE A 373 9.66 10.99 12.92
N ARG A 374 8.50 10.42 12.56
CA ARG A 374 8.40 9.01 12.18
C ARG A 374 9.26 8.67 10.96
N ALA A 375 9.23 9.50 9.93
CA ALA A 375 10.05 9.30 8.74
C ALA A 375 11.55 9.36 9.08
N GLY A 376 11.96 10.27 9.97
CA GLY A 376 13.31 10.34 10.50
C GLY A 376 13.70 9.10 11.31
N THR A 377 12.79 8.59 12.17
CA THR A 377 13.07 7.35 12.92
C THR A 377 13.24 6.15 11.99
N PHE A 378 12.57 6.09 10.85
CA PHE A 378 12.74 5.02 9.88
C PHE A 378 14.14 4.95 9.25
N VAL A 379 14.88 6.07 9.23
CA VAL A 379 16.27 6.06 8.75
C VAL A 379 17.17 5.24 9.67
N PHE A 380 16.95 5.34 10.98
CA PHE A 380 17.77 4.65 12.00
C PHE A 380 17.17 3.31 12.42
N TYR A 381 15.86 3.22 12.44
CA TYR A 381 15.07 2.05 12.87
C TYR A 381 14.05 1.71 11.79
N PRO A 382 14.47 1.03 10.70
CA PRO A 382 13.57 0.59 9.64
C PRO A 382 12.42 -0.24 10.18
N GLU A 383 11.20 -0.02 9.66
CA GLU A 383 10.03 -0.81 10.08
C GLU A 383 10.21 -2.27 9.65
N ASN A 384 10.70 -3.09 10.55
CA ASN A 384 10.85 -4.54 10.37
C ASN A 384 9.71 -5.26 11.12
N LYS A 385 8.85 -5.95 10.37
CA LYS A 385 7.73 -6.68 10.96
C LYS A 385 8.18 -8.01 11.55
N HIS A 386 8.97 -8.77 10.79
CA HIS A 386 9.37 -10.11 11.13
C HIS A 386 10.79 -10.36 10.63
N GLU A 387 11.75 -10.58 11.53
CA GLU A 387 13.13 -10.90 11.17
C GLU A 387 13.41 -12.36 11.48
N ILE A 388 13.11 -13.21 10.52
CA ILE A 388 13.25 -14.67 10.68
C ILE A 388 14.65 -15.17 10.37
N ARG A 389 15.45 -14.47 9.57
CA ARG A 389 16.78 -14.95 9.12
C ARG A 389 17.70 -15.36 10.28
N PRO A 390 17.90 -14.54 11.34
CA PRO A 390 18.71 -14.96 12.48
C PRO A 390 18.10 -16.11 13.26
N VAL A 391 16.77 -16.29 13.22
CA VAL A 391 16.11 -17.43 13.87
C VAL A 391 16.44 -18.73 13.14
N ILE A 392 16.40 -18.73 11.81
CA ILE A 392 16.78 -19.89 10.99
C ILE A 392 18.28 -20.22 11.18
N GLU A 393 19.12 -19.19 11.17
CA GLU A 393 20.55 -19.35 11.39
C GLU A 393 20.86 -19.94 12.78
N TYR A 394 20.17 -19.45 13.81
CA TYR A 394 20.28 -19.98 15.17
C TYR A 394 19.90 -21.45 15.21
N ILE A 395 18.79 -21.85 14.60
CA ILE A 395 18.38 -23.26 14.53
C ILE A 395 19.49 -24.07 13.85
N LYS A 396 19.98 -23.63 12.70
CA LYS A 396 20.98 -24.34 11.91
C LYS A 396 22.29 -24.57 12.68
N THR A 397 22.71 -23.60 13.50
CA THR A 397 23.96 -23.71 14.30
C THR A 397 23.79 -24.54 15.55
N HIS A 398 22.57 -24.68 16.10
CA HIS A 398 22.31 -25.42 17.35
C HIS A 398 21.58 -26.76 17.16
N GLN A 399 21.12 -27.03 15.92
CA GLN A 399 20.44 -28.27 15.56
C GLN A 399 21.38 -29.46 15.65
N LYS A 400 20.91 -30.56 16.28
CA LYS A 400 21.60 -31.85 16.33
C LYS A 400 21.00 -32.81 15.29
N PRO A 401 21.79 -33.80 14.83
CA PRO A 401 21.26 -34.87 13.99
C PRO A 401 20.05 -35.54 14.67
N GLY A 402 18.95 -35.63 13.94
CA GLY A 402 17.72 -36.23 14.48
C GLY A 402 16.70 -35.23 15.02
N ASP A 403 17.05 -33.96 15.24
CA ASP A 403 16.09 -32.93 15.62
C ASP A 403 15.02 -32.73 14.51
N GLY A 404 13.78 -32.47 14.92
CA GLY A 404 12.70 -32.06 14.02
C GLY A 404 12.54 -30.53 13.99
N ILE A 405 11.95 -30.00 12.92
CA ILE A 405 11.57 -28.60 12.83
C ILE A 405 10.06 -28.54 12.57
N TYR A 406 9.35 -27.77 13.38
CA TYR A 406 7.92 -27.51 13.23
C TYR A 406 7.67 -26.01 13.10
N ILE A 407 6.99 -25.61 12.05
CA ILE A 407 6.65 -24.21 11.78
C ILE A 407 5.19 -23.99 12.11
N GLY A 408 4.96 -23.21 13.16
CA GLY A 408 3.61 -22.87 13.61
C GLY A 408 3.15 -21.59 12.93
N ASP A 409 2.23 -21.71 12.04
CA ASP A 409 1.31 -20.76 11.45
C ASP A 409 1.18 -20.83 9.91
N GLY A 410 -0.03 -20.54 9.38
CA GLY A 410 -0.35 -20.63 7.96
C GLY A 410 0.42 -19.62 7.08
N GLY A 411 0.02 -18.35 7.08
CA GLY A 411 0.62 -17.30 6.23
C GLY A 411 2.09 -16.97 6.57
N PRO A 412 2.46 -16.79 7.85
CA PRO A 412 3.85 -16.57 8.23
C PRO A 412 4.79 -17.76 7.97
N ALA A 413 4.28 -18.99 7.85
CA ALA A 413 5.10 -20.16 7.48
C ALA A 413 5.74 -20.00 6.10
N ASP A 414 5.11 -19.26 5.18
CA ASP A 414 5.66 -18.96 3.86
C ASP A 414 6.97 -18.17 3.97
N GLN A 415 7.15 -17.40 5.04
CA GLN A 415 8.38 -16.69 5.31
C GLN A 415 9.54 -17.66 5.57
N PHE A 416 9.32 -18.68 6.40
CA PHE A 416 10.32 -19.73 6.61
C PHE A 416 10.62 -20.47 5.31
N GLU A 417 9.60 -20.87 4.55
CA GLU A 417 9.75 -21.59 3.29
C GLU A 417 10.57 -20.80 2.27
N TYR A 418 10.35 -19.49 2.12
CA TYR A 418 11.15 -18.66 1.22
C TYR A 418 12.64 -18.65 1.58
N TYR A 419 12.95 -18.65 2.87
CA TYR A 419 14.34 -18.63 3.33
C TYR A 419 14.95 -20.02 3.49
N ALA A 420 14.18 -21.07 3.70
CA ALA A 420 14.64 -22.43 4.01
C ALA A 420 15.71 -22.93 3.03
N GLY A 421 15.48 -22.81 1.72
CA GLY A 421 16.44 -23.22 0.69
C GLY A 421 17.76 -22.47 0.75
N LYS A 422 17.75 -21.17 1.13
CA LYS A 422 18.97 -20.35 1.28
C LYS A 422 19.86 -20.83 2.46
N TYR A 423 19.23 -21.49 3.44
CA TYR A 423 19.91 -22.07 4.59
C TYR A 423 20.13 -23.58 4.44
N GLY A 424 19.83 -24.16 3.27
CA GLY A 424 20.07 -25.57 2.97
C GLY A 424 19.04 -26.52 3.55
N TYR A 425 17.82 -26.07 3.83
CA TYR A 425 16.68 -26.90 4.17
C TYR A 425 15.83 -27.20 2.93
N SER A 426 15.40 -28.44 2.81
CA SER A 426 14.39 -28.90 1.85
C SER A 426 13.01 -28.95 2.50
N GLN A 427 11.96 -29.09 1.70
CA GLN A 427 10.59 -29.22 2.23
C GLN A 427 10.37 -30.43 3.12
N SER A 428 11.21 -31.47 2.98
CA SER A 428 11.15 -32.66 3.83
C SER A 428 11.76 -32.47 5.22
N ASP A 429 12.55 -31.41 5.43
CA ASP A 429 13.29 -31.17 6.68
C ASP A 429 12.44 -30.52 7.79
N TYR A 430 11.25 -30.02 7.43
CA TYR A 430 10.36 -29.36 8.38
C TYR A 430 8.89 -29.71 8.15
N ALA A 431 8.11 -29.70 9.22
CA ALA A 431 6.65 -29.83 9.17
C ALA A 431 5.97 -28.47 9.34
N ARG A 432 4.92 -28.19 8.57
CA ARG A 432 4.07 -27.01 8.71
C ARG A 432 2.82 -27.36 9.51
N GLY A 433 2.38 -26.47 10.38
CA GLY A 433 1.17 -26.63 11.15
C GLY A 433 0.52 -25.31 11.53
N TYR A 434 -0.62 -25.39 12.18
CA TYR A 434 -1.49 -24.25 12.50
C TYR A 434 -1.56 -23.98 14.00
N LEU A 435 -0.47 -24.17 14.74
CA LEU A 435 -0.47 -24.03 16.20
C LEU A 435 -0.87 -22.63 16.69
N SER A 436 -0.61 -21.60 15.90
CA SER A 436 -0.98 -20.23 16.24
C SER A 436 -2.46 -19.91 16.01
N GLU A 437 -3.14 -20.61 15.11
CA GLU A 437 -4.59 -20.47 14.91
C GLU A 437 -5.39 -20.99 16.12
N LEU A 438 -4.81 -21.94 16.87
CA LEU A 438 -5.42 -22.51 18.08
C LEU A 438 -5.54 -21.53 19.23
N VAL A 439 -4.74 -20.46 19.20
CA VAL A 439 -4.67 -19.45 20.26
C VAL A 439 -5.75 -18.38 20.10
N ASP A 440 -6.40 -18.28 18.94
CA ASP A 440 -7.38 -17.23 18.62
C ASP A 440 -8.83 -17.58 19.01
N ALA A 441 -9.12 -18.84 19.37
CA ALA A 441 -10.48 -19.24 19.66
C ALA A 441 -10.56 -20.06 20.97
N GLU A 442 -11.12 -19.48 22.01
CA GLU A 442 -11.49 -20.19 23.24
C GLU A 442 -12.35 -21.44 23.00
N LYS A 443 -13.01 -21.55 21.85
CA LYS A 443 -13.85 -22.69 21.43
C LYS A 443 -13.09 -23.78 20.63
N PHE A 444 -11.88 -23.52 20.13
CA PHE A 444 -11.14 -24.45 19.25
C PHE A 444 -10.07 -25.29 19.98
N TYR A 445 -10.02 -25.22 21.30
CA TYR A 445 -8.96 -25.81 22.10
C TYR A 445 -8.72 -27.31 21.86
N GLU A 446 -9.77 -28.11 21.76
CA GLU A 446 -9.64 -29.55 21.55
C GLU A 446 -9.44 -29.94 20.09
N GLN A 447 -10.16 -29.33 19.16
CA GLN A 447 -10.08 -29.68 17.75
C GLN A 447 -8.73 -29.31 17.14
N GLY A 448 -8.23 -28.13 17.44
CA GLY A 448 -6.95 -27.70 16.97
C GLY A 448 -5.78 -28.47 17.59
N TRP A 449 -5.92 -28.88 18.85
CA TRP A 449 -4.96 -29.76 19.50
C TRP A 449 -4.92 -31.16 18.84
N GLN A 450 -6.04 -31.68 18.41
CA GLN A 450 -6.10 -32.93 17.63
C GLN A 450 -5.49 -32.73 16.23
N GLN A 451 -5.73 -31.60 15.58
CA GLN A 451 -5.06 -31.27 14.32
C GLN A 451 -3.56 -31.16 14.48
N PHE A 452 -3.06 -30.47 15.53
CA PHE A 452 -1.64 -30.43 15.85
C PHE A 452 -1.06 -31.83 16.07
N LYS A 453 -1.73 -32.66 16.86
CA LYS A 453 -1.33 -34.06 17.07
C LYS A 453 -1.27 -34.86 15.76
N ASN A 454 -2.22 -34.66 14.88
CA ASN A 454 -2.28 -35.35 13.59
C ASN A 454 -1.18 -34.86 12.62
N GLN A 455 -0.92 -33.56 12.59
CA GLN A 455 0.14 -32.95 11.77
C GLN A 455 1.54 -33.23 12.33
N SER A 456 1.68 -33.31 13.64
CA SER A 456 2.93 -33.71 14.30
C SER A 456 3.28 -35.18 14.13
N ASN A 457 2.41 -36.00 13.49
CA ASN A 457 2.68 -37.39 13.19
C ASN A 457 3.99 -37.61 12.42
N GLN A 458 4.37 -36.67 11.54
CA GLN A 458 5.66 -36.65 10.84
C GLN A 458 6.84 -36.46 11.81
N LEU A 459 6.57 -35.95 13.02
CA LEU A 459 7.54 -35.65 14.05
C LEU A 459 7.44 -36.63 15.24
N LYS A 460 6.52 -37.61 15.21
CA LYS A 460 6.28 -38.57 16.35
C LYS A 460 7.51 -39.32 16.82
N ASN A 461 8.47 -39.54 15.92
CA ASN A 461 9.72 -40.26 16.25
C ASN A 461 10.87 -39.31 16.60
N LYS A 462 10.64 -38.00 16.69
CA LYS A 462 11.64 -37.00 17.01
C LYS A 462 11.62 -36.71 18.53
N GLN A 463 12.71 -36.96 19.19
CA GLN A 463 12.83 -36.66 20.63
C GLN A 463 12.99 -35.15 20.90
N ARG A 464 13.58 -34.43 19.96
CA ARG A 464 13.81 -33.00 20.07
C ARG A 464 13.20 -32.28 18.87
N ILE A 465 12.44 -31.19 19.13
CA ILE A 465 11.76 -30.44 18.10
C ILE A 465 11.98 -28.94 18.30
N TRP A 466 12.40 -28.26 17.24
CA TRP A 466 12.44 -26.82 17.11
C TRP A 466 11.07 -26.32 16.65
N PHE A 467 10.38 -25.59 17.51
CA PHE A 467 9.11 -24.92 17.18
C PHE A 467 9.38 -23.49 16.78
N VAL A 468 9.11 -23.15 15.52
CA VAL A 468 9.39 -21.84 14.93
C VAL A 468 8.09 -21.09 14.71
N PHE A 469 8.03 -19.85 15.17
CA PHE A 469 6.85 -18.97 15.08
C PHE A 469 7.21 -17.66 14.39
N PRO A 470 7.16 -17.60 13.04
CA PRO A 470 7.28 -16.35 12.33
C PRO A 470 5.98 -15.58 12.45
N GLY A 471 6.04 -14.28 12.72
CA GLY A 471 4.87 -13.40 12.70
C GLY A 471 3.89 -13.51 13.87
N LEU A 472 4.16 -14.34 14.85
CA LEU A 472 3.28 -14.47 16.01
C LEU A 472 3.36 -13.22 16.91
N ASN A 473 2.20 -12.69 17.26
CA ASN A 473 2.09 -11.56 18.19
C ASN A 473 2.65 -11.95 19.57
N LYS A 474 3.54 -11.14 20.14
CA LYS A 474 4.12 -11.36 21.48
C LYS A 474 3.08 -11.61 22.57
N LYS A 475 1.86 -11.07 22.43
CA LYS A 475 0.76 -11.33 23.37
C LYS A 475 0.27 -12.78 23.35
N LYS A 476 0.48 -13.50 22.25
CA LYS A 476 0.08 -14.91 22.08
C LYS A 476 1.18 -15.89 22.49
N GLU A 477 2.43 -15.42 22.58
CA GLU A 477 3.59 -16.25 22.95
C GLU A 477 3.40 -17.03 24.26
N PRO A 478 2.88 -16.45 25.38
CA PRO A 478 2.65 -17.19 26.62
C PRO A 478 1.69 -18.37 26.47
N PHE A 479 0.67 -18.25 25.61
CA PHE A 479 -0.28 -19.33 25.38
C PHE A 479 0.37 -20.49 24.61
N VAL A 480 1.14 -20.17 23.56
CA VAL A 480 1.90 -21.19 22.83
C VAL A 480 2.85 -21.91 23.76
N LYS A 481 3.60 -21.19 24.59
CA LYS A 481 4.53 -21.77 25.56
C LYS A 481 3.79 -22.71 26.53
N LEU A 482 2.64 -22.29 27.08
CA LEU A 482 1.82 -23.12 27.99
C LEU A 482 1.44 -24.47 27.36
N HIS A 483 1.13 -24.46 26.04
CA HIS A 483 0.81 -25.69 25.30
C HIS A 483 2.02 -26.60 25.11
N LEU A 484 3.15 -26.01 24.71
CA LEU A 484 4.38 -26.75 24.50
C LEU A 484 4.90 -27.35 25.79
N ASP A 485 4.79 -26.67 26.94
CA ASP A 485 5.20 -27.18 28.27
C ASP A 485 4.39 -28.41 28.69
N ARG A 486 3.18 -28.62 28.17
CA ARG A 486 2.37 -29.84 28.43
C ARG A 486 2.90 -31.07 27.71
N ILE A 487 3.49 -30.91 26.52
CA ILE A 487 3.94 -32.00 25.66
C ILE A 487 5.44 -32.29 25.76
N GLY A 488 6.20 -31.38 26.35
CA GLY A 488 7.64 -31.51 26.40
C GLY A 488 8.28 -30.66 27.50
N LYS A 489 9.59 -30.76 27.60
CA LYS A 489 10.45 -29.93 28.45
C LYS A 489 11.20 -28.95 27.57
N LYS A 490 11.05 -27.62 27.84
CA LYS A 490 11.80 -26.59 27.13
C LYS A 490 13.32 -26.76 27.37
N LEU A 491 14.08 -26.81 26.30
CA LEU A 491 15.56 -26.90 26.33
C LEU A 491 16.20 -25.56 25.97
N ASP A 492 15.63 -24.82 25.01
CA ASP A 492 16.24 -23.60 24.48
C ASP A 492 15.20 -22.60 23.95
N TYR A 493 15.62 -21.34 23.73
CA TYR A 493 14.79 -20.26 23.23
C TYR A 493 15.63 -19.18 22.56
N PHE A 494 15.20 -18.73 21.39
CA PHE A 494 15.77 -17.58 20.70
C PHE A 494 14.68 -16.72 20.07
N SER A 495 14.80 -15.38 20.12
CA SER A 495 13.81 -14.47 19.58
C SER A 495 14.44 -13.27 18.86
N GLN A 496 13.71 -12.81 17.84
CA GLN A 496 13.97 -11.60 17.08
C GLN A 496 12.66 -10.80 16.91
N PRO A 497 12.68 -9.56 16.44
CA PRO A 497 11.46 -8.82 16.18
C PRO A 497 10.49 -9.63 15.30
N GLY A 498 9.32 -9.95 15.84
CA GLY A 498 8.27 -10.68 15.14
C GLY A 498 8.56 -12.14 14.76
N ALA A 499 9.62 -12.76 15.27
CA ALA A 499 9.92 -14.17 15.06
C ALA A 499 10.62 -14.77 16.27
N PHE A 500 10.28 -16.00 16.66
CA PHE A 500 10.97 -16.71 17.73
C PHE A 500 10.94 -18.21 17.51
N THR A 501 11.80 -18.93 18.25
CA THR A 501 11.86 -20.38 18.24
C THR A 501 12.05 -20.92 19.65
N TYR A 502 11.47 -22.08 19.90
CA TYR A 502 11.69 -22.92 21.10
C TYR A 502 12.23 -24.26 20.69
N LEU A 503 13.19 -24.76 21.44
CA LEU A 503 13.59 -26.19 21.39
C LEU A 503 12.95 -26.92 22.56
N TYR A 504 12.24 -28.01 22.28
CA TYR A 504 11.63 -28.87 23.27
C TYR A 504 12.16 -30.33 23.17
N GLN A 505 12.40 -30.92 24.31
CA GLN A 505 12.51 -32.38 24.50
C GLN A 505 11.06 -32.89 24.61
N MET A 506 10.64 -33.71 23.68
CA MET A 506 9.30 -34.30 23.72
C MET A 506 9.19 -35.40 24.78
N LYS A 507 8.00 -35.55 25.41
CA LYS A 507 7.71 -36.59 26.38
C LYS A 507 7.51 -37.92 25.73
#